data_b0feb6c3a43e88ac3b8f30a5d5d312c9
#
_entry.id   b0feb6c3a43e88ac3b8f30a5d5d312c9
#
_cell.length_a   1.000
_cell.length_b   1.000
_cell.length_c   1.000
_cell.angle_alpha   90.00
_cell.angle_beta   90.00
_cell.angle_gamma   90.00
#
_symmetry.space_group_name_H-M   'P 1'
#
loop_
_entity.id
_entity.type
_entity.pdbx_description
1 polymer ?
#
loop_
_entity_poly.entity_id
_entity_poly.type
_entity_poly.pdbx_seq_one_letter_code
_entity_poly.pdbx_strand_id
1 'polypeptide(L)'
;KPRGAASAEVERLINTFQLAADAVTQMDDGRIIPLAVTPAASRYCGMVKQVPIGAVSLISPFNFPLNLVAHKIAPAIAAGCPFVLKPASLTPISSLKIAEVLAETDLPKDSWSVLPCDRQAADILVTDDRFKLLSFTGSDQVGWDMKARAGRKKVTLELGGNAAVMIEADAIIDDALIDRLIGAAYGHAGQICISVQRILVHADIYADLKKKLIAKLKKIKVDDPSLATTLVGPMIKEAEAIRLKKWIDKAEKKGAKILVGGVLDGVCFEPTLLENVDSKLEIYKDEAFGPVAILEKYKDFEQGIATINQSRFGLQAGVYTQNLNKMLYAWDHLHVGGVIIND
;
A
#
# COMPACT_ATOMS: atom_id res chain seq x y z
N LYS A 1 -15.07 5.96 -2.73
CA LYS A 1 -14.13 5.36 -3.69
C LYS A 1 -14.73 5.42 -5.09
N PRO A 2 -14.01 5.83 -6.13
CA PRO A 2 -14.50 5.84 -7.50
C PRO A 2 -14.97 4.45 -7.97
N ARG A 3 -16.08 4.41 -8.74
CA ARG A 3 -16.71 3.16 -9.19
C ARG A 3 -15.76 2.28 -10.00
N GLY A 4 -14.98 2.87 -10.91
CA GLY A 4 -13.97 2.12 -11.68
C GLY A 4 -12.93 1.43 -10.79
N ALA A 5 -12.41 2.16 -9.80
CA ALA A 5 -11.48 1.60 -8.81
C ALA A 5 -12.13 0.54 -7.90
N ALA A 6 -13.43 0.65 -7.64
CA ALA A 6 -14.16 -0.36 -6.86
C ALA A 6 -14.38 -1.65 -7.67
N SER A 7 -14.71 -1.54 -8.96
CA SER A 7 -14.83 -2.71 -9.87
C SER A 7 -13.51 -3.46 -10.01
N ALA A 8 -12.41 -2.74 -10.26
CA ALA A 8 -11.08 -3.34 -10.32
C ALA A 8 -10.67 -4.02 -8.99
N GLU A 9 -11.14 -3.49 -7.86
CA GLU A 9 -10.91 -4.12 -6.56
C GLU A 9 -11.63 -5.46 -6.41
N VAL A 10 -12.86 -5.60 -6.94
CA VAL A 10 -13.59 -6.88 -6.96
C VAL A 10 -12.83 -7.93 -7.78
N GLU A 11 -12.34 -7.56 -8.97
CA GLU A 11 -11.53 -8.45 -9.80
C GLU A 11 -10.26 -8.92 -9.08
N ARG A 12 -9.57 -8.01 -8.40
CA ARG A 12 -8.39 -8.33 -7.60
C ARG A 12 -8.71 -9.24 -6.42
N LEU A 13 -9.85 -9.06 -5.76
CA LEU A 13 -10.33 -9.97 -4.71
C LEU A 13 -10.51 -11.38 -5.26
N ILE A 14 -11.19 -11.54 -6.40
CA ILE A 14 -11.41 -12.84 -7.05
C ILE A 14 -10.06 -13.51 -7.35
N ASN A 15 -9.14 -12.78 -7.98
CA ASN A 15 -7.80 -13.28 -8.28
C ASN A 15 -7.03 -13.69 -7.01
N THR A 16 -7.16 -12.94 -5.91
CA THR A 16 -6.49 -13.26 -4.63
C THR A 16 -7.01 -14.60 -4.07
N PHE A 17 -8.31 -14.84 -4.10
CA PHE A 17 -8.86 -16.12 -3.67
C PHE A 17 -8.48 -17.27 -4.61
N GLN A 18 -8.46 -17.04 -5.92
CA GLN A 18 -8.01 -18.04 -6.89
C GLN A 18 -6.55 -18.43 -6.65
N LEU A 19 -5.67 -17.47 -6.49
CA LEU A 19 -4.25 -17.72 -6.18
C LEU A 19 -4.08 -18.47 -4.86
N ALA A 20 -4.89 -18.16 -3.85
CA ALA A 20 -4.85 -18.88 -2.57
C ALA A 20 -5.32 -20.35 -2.73
N ALA A 21 -6.36 -20.58 -3.53
CA ALA A 21 -6.84 -21.94 -3.84
C ALA A 21 -5.78 -22.75 -4.63
N ASP A 22 -5.15 -22.14 -5.63
CA ASP A 22 -4.09 -22.78 -6.40
C ASP A 22 -2.88 -23.10 -5.52
N ALA A 23 -2.53 -22.20 -4.58
CA ALA A 23 -1.41 -22.40 -3.66
C ALA A 23 -1.62 -23.62 -2.74
N VAL A 24 -2.85 -23.99 -2.38
CA VAL A 24 -3.11 -25.17 -1.54
C VAL A 24 -2.58 -26.44 -2.19
N THR A 25 -2.67 -26.56 -3.52
CA THR A 25 -2.19 -27.74 -4.27
C THR A 25 -0.67 -27.79 -4.37
N GLN A 26 0.00 -26.69 -4.07
CA GLN A 26 1.46 -26.55 -4.13
C GLN A 26 2.10 -26.48 -2.73
N MET A 27 1.28 -26.55 -1.68
CA MET A 27 1.80 -26.57 -0.31
C MET A 27 2.63 -27.82 -0.09
N ASP A 28 3.85 -27.62 0.39
CA ASP A 28 4.78 -28.69 0.73
C ASP A 28 4.26 -29.46 1.95
N ASP A 29 3.83 -30.71 1.73
CA ASP A 29 3.37 -31.62 2.79
C ASP A 29 4.47 -32.01 3.78
N GLY A 30 5.67 -31.60 3.51
CA GLY A 30 6.85 -31.84 4.34
C GLY A 30 8.04 -32.33 3.53
N ARG A 31 9.18 -32.31 4.18
CA ARG A 31 10.43 -32.76 3.57
C ARG A 31 11.27 -33.57 4.52
N ILE A 32 12.02 -34.51 3.96
CA ILE A 32 13.06 -35.25 4.68
C ILE A 32 14.38 -34.51 4.52
N ILE A 33 15.05 -34.24 5.62
CA ILE A 33 16.37 -33.60 5.66
C ILE A 33 17.38 -34.66 6.11
N PRO A 34 18.37 -35.02 5.27
CA PRO A 34 19.44 -35.88 5.70
C PRO A 34 20.30 -35.16 6.76
N LEU A 35 20.50 -35.80 7.88
CA LEU A 35 21.30 -35.25 9.00
C LEU A 35 22.71 -35.83 9.06
N ALA A 36 23.14 -36.62 8.07
CA ALA A 36 24.44 -37.27 7.98
C ALA A 36 25.62 -36.31 7.74
N VAL A 37 25.68 -35.21 8.51
CA VAL A 37 26.76 -34.22 8.43
C VAL A 37 28.02 -34.70 9.19
N THR A 38 27.83 -35.61 10.15
CA THR A 38 28.91 -36.25 10.91
C THR A 38 28.70 -37.75 10.96
N PRO A 39 29.75 -38.59 11.16
CA PRO A 39 29.59 -40.04 11.34
C PRO A 39 28.58 -40.44 12.42
N ALA A 40 28.54 -39.72 13.52
CA ALA A 40 27.59 -39.97 14.62
C ALA A 40 26.13 -39.68 14.18
N ALA A 41 25.91 -38.78 13.25
CA ALA A 41 24.58 -38.39 12.76
C ALA A 41 24.13 -39.20 11.53
N SER A 42 24.95 -40.13 11.01
CA SER A 42 24.69 -40.91 9.78
C SER A 42 23.41 -41.75 9.81
N ARG A 43 22.89 -42.06 11.01
CA ARG A 43 21.66 -42.84 11.18
C ARG A 43 20.39 -42.00 11.33
N TYR A 44 20.51 -40.69 11.38
CA TYR A 44 19.37 -39.81 11.62
C TYR A 44 18.90 -39.15 10.33
N CYS A 45 17.58 -38.99 10.24
CA CYS A 45 16.94 -38.11 9.27
C CYS A 45 15.99 -37.15 9.99
N GLY A 46 15.91 -35.92 9.56
CA GLY A 46 14.93 -34.94 10.02
C GLY A 46 13.70 -34.98 9.13
N MET A 47 12.52 -34.87 9.72
CA MET A 47 11.27 -34.69 8.98
C MET A 47 10.68 -33.33 9.36
N VAL A 48 10.33 -32.53 8.36
CA VAL A 48 9.69 -31.23 8.53
C VAL A 48 8.31 -31.26 7.92
N LYS A 49 7.32 -30.81 8.65
CA LYS A 49 5.93 -30.68 8.16
C LYS A 49 5.41 -29.26 8.48
N GLN A 50 4.73 -28.64 7.53
CA GLN A 50 3.99 -27.41 7.75
C GLN A 50 2.62 -27.75 8.35
N VAL A 51 2.22 -26.99 9.38
CA VAL A 51 0.92 -27.16 10.02
C VAL A 51 0.27 -25.79 10.25
N PRO A 52 -1.07 -25.71 10.32
CA PRO A 52 -1.76 -24.48 10.68
C PRO A 52 -1.23 -23.93 12.02
N ILE A 53 -0.95 -22.61 12.07
CA ILE A 53 -0.40 -21.97 13.28
C ILE A 53 -1.44 -21.89 14.42
N GLY A 54 -2.73 -22.02 14.10
CA GLY A 54 -3.86 -21.81 15.00
C GLY A 54 -4.68 -20.57 14.64
N ALA A 55 -5.49 -20.09 15.57
CA ALA A 55 -6.34 -18.94 15.34
C ALA A 55 -5.53 -17.65 15.05
N VAL A 56 -5.98 -16.86 14.07
CA VAL A 56 -5.33 -15.62 13.67
C VAL A 56 -6.28 -14.41 13.79
N SER A 57 -5.74 -13.27 14.17
CA SER A 57 -6.46 -12.01 14.24
C SER A 57 -6.10 -11.10 13.06
N LEU A 58 -7.11 -10.57 12.38
CA LEU A 58 -6.99 -9.83 11.14
C LEU A 58 -7.65 -8.46 11.29
N ILE A 59 -6.93 -7.39 10.96
CA ILE A 59 -7.44 -6.02 11.02
C ILE A 59 -7.15 -5.34 9.68
N SER A 60 -8.22 -4.88 8.99
CA SER A 60 -8.12 -4.31 7.65
C SER A 60 -8.36 -2.80 7.61
N PRO A 61 -7.79 -2.09 6.62
CA PRO A 61 -7.98 -0.67 6.43
C PRO A 61 -9.23 -0.35 5.60
N PHE A 62 -9.52 0.96 5.43
CA PHE A 62 -10.71 1.44 4.74
C PHE A 62 -10.55 1.60 3.22
N ASN A 63 -9.33 1.79 2.73
CA ASN A 63 -9.08 2.23 1.35
C ASN A 63 -9.34 1.14 0.29
N PHE A 64 -9.04 -0.11 0.62
CA PHE A 64 -9.37 -1.28 -0.19
C PHE A 64 -10.10 -2.32 0.66
N PRO A 65 -11.38 -2.06 0.99
CA PRO A 65 -12.13 -2.83 1.98
C PRO A 65 -12.51 -4.25 1.54
N LEU A 66 -12.29 -4.59 0.27
CA LEU A 66 -12.43 -5.94 -0.28
C LEU A 66 -11.07 -6.61 -0.43
N ASN A 67 -10.18 -6.03 -1.23
CA ASN A 67 -8.94 -6.71 -1.60
C ASN A 67 -7.96 -6.86 -0.43
N LEU A 68 -7.82 -5.85 0.44
CA LEU A 68 -6.96 -5.97 1.62
C LEU A 68 -7.55 -6.88 2.71
N VAL A 69 -8.85 -7.14 2.67
CA VAL A 69 -9.47 -8.22 3.44
C VAL A 69 -9.14 -9.56 2.81
N ALA A 70 -9.28 -9.71 1.48
CA ALA A 70 -8.94 -10.93 0.77
C ALA A 70 -7.48 -11.35 1.02
N HIS A 71 -6.52 -10.42 1.00
CA HIS A 71 -5.10 -10.67 1.32
C HIS A 71 -4.86 -11.25 2.72
N LYS A 72 -5.84 -11.17 3.61
CA LYS A 72 -5.76 -11.70 4.97
C LYS A 72 -6.54 -13.01 5.10
N ILE A 73 -7.80 -13.03 4.66
CA ILE A 73 -8.67 -14.20 4.86
C ILE A 73 -8.38 -15.33 3.87
N ALA A 74 -8.06 -15.05 2.62
CA ALA A 74 -7.78 -16.09 1.64
C ALA A 74 -6.57 -16.96 2.03
N PRO A 75 -5.40 -16.41 2.40
CA PRO A 75 -4.29 -17.24 2.89
C PRO A 75 -4.57 -17.88 4.26
N ALA A 76 -5.39 -17.27 5.13
CA ALA A 76 -5.79 -17.91 6.38
C ALA A 76 -6.62 -19.17 6.13
N ILE A 77 -7.59 -19.10 5.21
CA ILE A 77 -8.41 -20.25 4.78
C ILE A 77 -7.52 -21.30 4.13
N ALA A 78 -6.69 -20.93 3.17
CA ALA A 78 -5.79 -21.84 2.47
C ALA A 78 -4.84 -22.59 3.43
N ALA A 79 -4.35 -21.90 4.47
CA ALA A 79 -3.50 -22.49 5.51
C ALA A 79 -4.27 -23.27 6.59
N GLY A 80 -5.60 -23.37 6.53
CA GLY A 80 -6.43 -24.03 7.54
C GLY A 80 -6.42 -23.32 8.92
N CYS A 81 -6.24 -22.00 8.93
CA CYS A 81 -6.18 -21.21 10.16
C CYS A 81 -7.53 -20.54 10.44
N PRO A 82 -8.20 -20.83 11.55
CA PRO A 82 -9.39 -20.08 11.97
C PRO A 82 -9.03 -18.58 12.16
N PHE A 83 -9.99 -17.69 11.87
CA PHE A 83 -9.70 -16.26 11.97
C PHE A 83 -10.85 -15.42 12.54
N VAL A 84 -10.46 -14.30 13.13
CA VAL A 84 -11.37 -13.20 13.47
C VAL A 84 -10.92 -11.96 12.71
N LEU A 85 -11.78 -11.44 11.83
CA LEU A 85 -11.53 -10.22 11.07
C LEU A 85 -12.28 -9.04 11.68
N LYS A 86 -11.55 -7.98 11.98
CA LYS A 86 -12.11 -6.65 12.24
C LYS A 86 -11.97 -5.78 11.00
N PRO A 87 -13.06 -5.45 10.29
CA PRO A 87 -13.02 -4.49 9.18
C PRO A 87 -12.82 -3.07 9.69
N ALA A 88 -12.41 -2.17 8.79
CA ALA A 88 -12.38 -0.75 9.09
C ALA A 88 -13.78 -0.23 9.45
N SER A 89 -13.88 0.56 10.51
CA SER A 89 -15.18 1.06 11.02
C SER A 89 -15.93 1.95 10.02
N LEU A 90 -15.20 2.62 9.10
CA LEU A 90 -15.81 3.48 8.08
C LEU A 90 -16.28 2.71 6.83
N THR A 91 -15.85 1.46 6.63
CA THR A 91 -16.16 0.67 5.44
C THR A 91 -16.44 -0.80 5.76
N PRO A 92 -17.31 -1.13 6.73
CA PRO A 92 -17.51 -2.51 7.18
C PRO A 92 -18.36 -3.34 6.22
N ILE A 93 -19.23 -2.70 5.43
CA ILE A 93 -20.25 -3.39 4.60
C ILE A 93 -19.61 -4.37 3.62
N SER A 94 -18.51 -3.99 2.98
CA SER A 94 -17.81 -4.87 2.03
C SER A 94 -17.35 -6.18 2.68
N SER A 95 -16.81 -6.11 3.90
CA SER A 95 -16.38 -7.29 4.64
C SER A 95 -17.55 -8.14 5.14
N LEU A 96 -18.68 -7.52 5.49
CA LEU A 96 -19.90 -8.24 5.84
C LEU A 96 -20.48 -8.99 4.63
N LYS A 97 -20.38 -8.42 3.43
CA LYS A 97 -20.75 -9.12 2.20
C LYS A 97 -19.83 -10.33 1.91
N ILE A 98 -18.55 -10.26 2.21
CA ILE A 98 -17.67 -11.42 2.15
C ILE A 98 -18.11 -12.48 3.18
N ALA A 99 -18.49 -12.06 4.39
CA ALA A 99 -19.01 -12.99 5.41
C ALA A 99 -20.27 -13.70 4.95
N GLU A 100 -21.20 -13.02 4.27
CA GLU A 100 -22.39 -13.65 3.67
C GLU A 100 -21.99 -14.73 2.66
N VAL A 101 -21.05 -14.43 1.76
CA VAL A 101 -20.54 -15.42 0.78
C VAL A 101 -19.87 -16.61 1.47
N LEU A 102 -19.04 -16.36 2.50
CA LEU A 102 -18.40 -17.44 3.26
C LEU A 102 -19.43 -18.35 3.96
N ALA A 103 -20.55 -17.79 4.43
CA ALA A 103 -21.62 -18.55 5.06
C ALA A 103 -22.35 -19.50 4.09
N GLU A 104 -22.25 -19.27 2.77
CA GLU A 104 -22.82 -20.13 1.72
C GLU A 104 -21.86 -21.26 1.30
N THR A 105 -20.63 -21.28 1.85
CA THR A 105 -19.62 -22.32 1.57
C THR A 105 -19.64 -23.45 2.60
N ASP A 106 -18.92 -24.53 2.30
CA ASP A 106 -18.73 -25.67 3.21
C ASP A 106 -17.67 -25.44 4.29
N LEU A 107 -17.17 -24.21 4.43
CA LEU A 107 -16.24 -23.86 5.53
C LEU A 107 -16.90 -24.10 6.90
N PRO A 108 -16.20 -24.73 7.85
CA PRO A 108 -16.72 -24.92 9.20
C PRO A 108 -17.18 -23.60 9.81
N LYS A 109 -18.42 -23.54 10.31
CA LYS A 109 -19.05 -22.29 10.81
C LYS A 109 -18.25 -21.60 11.91
N ASP A 110 -17.54 -22.37 12.73
CA ASP A 110 -16.75 -21.85 13.84
C ASP A 110 -15.31 -21.49 13.45
N SER A 111 -14.93 -21.61 12.16
CA SER A 111 -13.58 -21.33 11.69
C SER A 111 -13.35 -19.87 11.34
N TRP A 112 -14.38 -19.04 11.30
CA TRP A 112 -14.24 -17.62 10.93
C TRP A 112 -15.29 -16.74 11.61
N SER A 113 -14.91 -15.45 11.81
CA SER A 113 -15.81 -14.40 12.27
C SER A 113 -15.43 -13.05 11.66
N VAL A 114 -16.42 -12.26 11.28
CA VAL A 114 -16.23 -10.87 10.81
C VAL A 114 -16.98 -9.95 11.77
N LEU A 115 -16.24 -9.19 12.58
CA LEU A 115 -16.76 -8.44 13.71
C LEU A 115 -16.47 -6.94 13.58
N PRO A 116 -17.40 -6.14 13.06
CA PRO A 116 -17.33 -4.69 13.18
C PRO A 116 -17.41 -4.29 14.66
N CYS A 117 -16.36 -3.64 15.15
CA CYS A 117 -16.28 -3.17 16.53
C CYS A 117 -15.44 -1.89 16.62
N ASP A 118 -15.52 -1.21 17.74
CA ASP A 118 -14.68 -0.05 18.03
C ASP A 118 -13.22 -0.47 18.34
N ARG A 119 -12.38 0.54 18.59
CA ARG A 119 -10.96 0.33 18.86
C ARG A 119 -10.73 -0.37 20.20
N GLN A 120 -11.56 -0.06 21.21
CA GLN A 120 -11.43 -0.60 22.57
C GLN A 120 -11.76 -2.12 22.57
N ALA A 121 -12.89 -2.49 21.96
CA ALA A 121 -13.27 -3.90 21.83
C ALA A 121 -12.27 -4.68 20.96
N ALA A 122 -11.66 -4.03 19.94
CA ALA A 122 -10.67 -4.65 19.07
C ALA A 122 -9.33 -4.91 19.77
N ASP A 123 -9.06 -4.38 20.94
CA ASP A 123 -7.78 -4.56 21.63
C ASP A 123 -7.51 -6.02 22.00
N ILE A 124 -8.56 -6.80 22.23
CA ILE A 124 -8.46 -8.24 22.45
C ILE A 124 -7.82 -8.99 21.26
N LEU A 125 -8.01 -8.51 20.02
CA LEU A 125 -7.39 -9.09 18.83
C LEU A 125 -5.86 -8.94 18.83
N VAL A 126 -5.37 -7.92 19.55
CA VAL A 126 -3.94 -7.65 19.69
C VAL A 126 -3.36 -8.41 20.88
N THR A 127 -4.04 -8.42 22.02
CA THR A 127 -3.45 -8.83 23.30
C THR A 127 -3.74 -10.28 23.70
N ASP A 128 -4.84 -10.88 23.22
CA ASP A 128 -5.26 -12.23 23.64
C ASP A 128 -4.34 -13.34 23.09
N ASP A 129 -3.80 -14.16 23.96
CA ASP A 129 -2.84 -15.25 23.65
C ASP A 129 -3.43 -16.42 22.86
N ARG A 130 -4.75 -16.51 22.72
CA ARG A 130 -5.40 -17.52 21.87
C ARG A 130 -5.05 -17.31 20.39
N PHE A 131 -4.87 -16.06 19.96
CA PHE A 131 -4.38 -15.76 18.63
C PHE A 131 -2.87 -16.03 18.52
N LYS A 132 -2.47 -16.69 17.44
CA LYS A 132 -1.07 -17.06 17.16
C LYS A 132 -0.40 -16.14 16.17
N LEU A 133 -1.20 -15.39 15.40
CA LEU A 133 -0.74 -14.38 14.45
C LEU A 133 -1.69 -13.19 14.46
N LEU A 134 -1.13 -11.99 14.42
CA LEU A 134 -1.83 -10.73 14.14
C LEU A 134 -1.42 -10.24 12.75
N SER A 135 -2.39 -10.03 11.85
CA SER A 135 -2.17 -9.35 10.58
C SER A 135 -2.90 -8.01 10.59
N PHE A 136 -2.15 -6.93 10.53
CA PHE A 136 -2.65 -5.57 10.54
C PHE A 136 -2.25 -4.83 9.25
N THR A 137 -3.19 -4.09 8.67
CA THR A 137 -2.92 -3.11 7.61
C THR A 137 -3.53 -1.77 8.02
N GLY A 138 -2.70 -0.72 8.03
CA GLY A 138 -3.13 0.63 8.44
C GLY A 138 -1.95 1.57 8.68
N SER A 139 -2.14 2.61 9.52
CA SER A 139 -1.07 3.56 9.80
C SER A 139 0.09 2.93 10.58
N ASP A 140 1.29 3.41 10.29
CA ASP A 140 2.54 2.94 10.90
C ASP A 140 2.53 3.10 12.43
N GLN A 141 2.08 4.24 12.95
CA GLN A 141 2.00 4.49 14.39
C GLN A 141 1.16 3.43 15.11
N VAL A 142 -0.01 3.08 14.54
CA VAL A 142 -0.90 2.08 15.14
C VAL A 142 -0.30 0.68 15.01
N GLY A 143 0.29 0.35 13.86
CA GLY A 143 0.87 -0.98 13.64
C GLY A 143 2.05 -1.26 14.56
N TRP A 144 2.94 -0.30 14.77
CA TRP A 144 4.07 -0.46 15.69
C TRP A 144 3.64 -0.55 17.16
N ASP A 145 2.61 0.22 17.58
CA ASP A 145 2.00 0.06 18.90
C ASP A 145 1.40 -1.34 19.09
N MET A 146 0.63 -1.82 18.12
CA MET A 146 0.08 -3.18 18.17
C MET A 146 1.17 -4.24 18.26
N LYS A 147 2.25 -4.12 17.48
CA LYS A 147 3.38 -5.05 17.53
C LYS A 147 4.04 -5.07 18.92
N ALA A 148 4.21 -3.91 19.54
CA ALA A 148 4.79 -3.82 20.88
C ALA A 148 3.94 -4.53 21.95
N ARG A 149 2.61 -4.59 21.76
CA ARG A 149 1.66 -5.19 22.70
C ARG A 149 1.20 -6.61 22.35
N ALA A 150 1.60 -7.11 21.19
CA ALA A 150 1.13 -8.40 20.67
C ALA A 150 1.69 -9.65 21.42
N GLY A 151 2.57 -9.46 22.38
CA GLY A 151 3.14 -10.56 23.15
C GLY A 151 4.00 -11.51 22.28
N ARG A 152 3.71 -12.82 22.35
CA ARG A 152 4.50 -13.87 21.64
C ARG A 152 3.95 -14.23 20.27
N LYS A 153 2.83 -13.67 19.82
CA LYS A 153 2.24 -14.01 18.53
C LYS A 153 3.09 -13.47 17.38
N LYS A 154 3.06 -14.13 16.23
CA LYS A 154 3.63 -13.57 15.00
C LYS A 154 2.86 -12.33 14.60
N VAL A 155 3.55 -11.33 14.05
CA VAL A 155 2.93 -10.08 13.61
C VAL A 155 3.35 -9.79 12.19
N THR A 156 2.35 -9.62 11.31
CA THR A 156 2.51 -9.15 9.94
C THR A 156 1.90 -7.77 9.82
N LEU A 157 2.70 -6.79 9.42
CA LEU A 157 2.32 -5.40 9.30
C LEU A 157 2.44 -4.94 7.86
N GLU A 158 1.33 -4.39 7.33
CA GLU A 158 1.29 -3.61 6.09
C GLU A 158 0.95 -2.17 6.47
N LEU A 159 1.91 -1.28 6.35
CA LEU A 159 1.83 0.07 6.90
C LEU A 159 1.76 1.13 5.82
N GLY A 160 1.97 2.39 6.20
CA GLY A 160 1.99 3.51 5.29
C GLY A 160 3.21 3.56 4.38
N GLY A 161 3.19 4.50 3.45
CA GLY A 161 4.25 4.74 2.49
C GLY A 161 4.47 6.23 2.19
N ASN A 162 5.61 6.51 1.59
CA ASN A 162 5.98 7.79 1.00
C ASN A 162 6.70 7.48 -0.32
N ALA A 163 5.95 6.80 -1.22
CA ALA A 163 6.52 6.24 -2.43
C ALA A 163 7.08 7.33 -3.34
N ALA A 164 8.23 7.05 -3.93
CA ALA A 164 8.84 7.89 -4.92
C ALA A 164 8.90 7.18 -6.28
N VAL A 165 8.79 7.96 -7.35
CA VAL A 165 9.13 7.55 -8.71
C VAL A 165 10.28 8.41 -9.21
N MET A 166 11.29 7.77 -9.78
CA MET A 166 12.45 8.42 -10.36
C MET A 166 12.43 8.28 -11.88
N ILE A 167 12.53 9.40 -12.59
CA ILE A 167 12.45 9.45 -14.05
C ILE A 167 13.77 9.94 -14.60
N GLU A 168 14.52 9.04 -15.22
CA GLU A 168 15.86 9.27 -15.74
C GLU A 168 15.82 9.99 -17.10
N ALA A 169 16.95 10.59 -17.50
CA ALA A 169 17.09 11.37 -18.74
C ALA A 169 16.72 10.57 -20.00
N ASP A 170 16.94 9.25 -20.00
CA ASP A 170 16.66 8.35 -21.11
C ASP A 170 15.23 7.77 -21.09
N ALA A 171 14.39 8.19 -20.14
CA ALA A 171 13.00 7.75 -20.09
C ALA A 171 12.18 8.31 -21.25
N ILE A 172 11.25 7.51 -21.76
CA ILE A 172 10.34 7.95 -22.84
C ILE A 172 9.20 8.76 -22.21
N ILE A 173 9.18 10.08 -22.48
CA ILE A 173 8.14 10.98 -21.98
C ILE A 173 7.00 11.06 -23.00
N ASP A 174 6.12 10.07 -22.95
CA ASP A 174 4.91 10.01 -23.75
C ASP A 174 3.64 10.26 -22.88
N ASP A 175 2.47 10.19 -23.53
CA ASP A 175 1.20 10.33 -22.82
C ASP A 175 0.94 9.18 -21.85
N ALA A 176 1.45 7.98 -22.13
CA ALA A 176 1.28 6.81 -21.28
C ALA A 176 2.01 6.99 -19.95
N LEU A 177 3.26 7.49 -19.96
CA LEU A 177 4.01 7.82 -18.73
C LEU A 177 3.25 8.89 -17.91
N ILE A 178 2.76 9.96 -18.56
CA ILE A 178 2.04 11.03 -17.86
C ILE A 178 0.74 10.49 -17.23
N ASP A 179 -0.01 9.64 -17.94
CA ASP A 179 -1.22 9.00 -17.42
C ASP A 179 -0.91 8.08 -16.23
N ARG A 180 0.17 7.34 -16.33
CA ARG A 180 0.63 6.45 -15.27
C ARG A 180 1.01 7.24 -14.01
N LEU A 181 1.76 8.33 -14.15
CA LEU A 181 2.11 9.21 -13.04
C LEU A 181 0.88 9.82 -12.37
N ILE A 182 -0.09 10.27 -13.16
CA ILE A 182 -1.35 10.82 -12.64
C ILE A 182 -2.16 9.74 -11.93
N GLY A 183 -2.30 8.56 -12.52
CA GLY A 183 -2.99 7.42 -11.90
C GLY A 183 -2.35 6.99 -10.59
N ALA A 184 -1.02 6.89 -10.56
CA ALA A 184 -0.26 6.47 -9.39
C ALA A 184 -0.27 7.50 -8.25
N ALA A 185 -0.28 8.80 -8.54
CA ALA A 185 -0.26 9.86 -7.53
C ALA A 185 -1.66 10.27 -7.03
N TYR A 186 -2.67 10.25 -7.90
CA TYR A 186 -3.97 10.85 -7.61
C TYR A 186 -5.15 9.87 -7.66
N GLY A 187 -4.94 8.65 -8.16
CA GLY A 187 -5.97 7.61 -8.16
C GLY A 187 -6.53 7.38 -6.76
N HIS A 188 -7.84 7.20 -6.64
CA HIS A 188 -8.53 7.05 -5.36
C HIS A 188 -8.20 8.19 -4.35
N ALA A 189 -8.04 9.41 -4.87
CA ALA A 189 -7.63 10.59 -4.08
C ALA A 189 -6.30 10.38 -3.31
N GLY A 190 -5.34 9.65 -3.88
CA GLY A 190 -4.05 9.37 -3.23
C GLY A 190 -4.12 8.54 -1.95
N GLN A 191 -5.27 7.96 -1.61
CA GLN A 191 -5.46 7.18 -0.38
C GLN A 191 -4.99 5.72 -0.54
N ILE A 192 -3.75 5.56 -1.00
CA ILE A 192 -3.09 4.29 -1.29
C ILE A 192 -1.71 4.30 -0.65
N CYS A 193 -1.32 3.23 0.04
CA CYS A 193 -0.02 3.12 0.71
C CYS A 193 1.19 3.21 -0.24
N ILE A 194 1.00 2.88 -1.51
CA ILE A 194 1.99 3.01 -2.58
C ILE A 194 1.72 4.21 -3.49
N SER A 195 0.86 5.16 -3.09
CA SER A 195 0.63 6.39 -3.87
C SER A 195 1.92 7.15 -4.07
N VAL A 196 2.19 7.55 -5.32
CA VAL A 196 3.41 8.30 -5.65
C VAL A 196 3.30 9.71 -5.10
N GLN A 197 3.97 9.94 -3.98
CA GLN A 197 4.01 11.24 -3.32
C GLN A 197 5.18 12.10 -3.78
N ARG A 198 6.29 11.47 -4.24
CA ARG A 198 7.48 12.19 -4.74
C ARG A 198 7.82 11.75 -6.15
N ILE A 199 7.94 12.74 -7.06
CA ILE A 199 8.29 12.52 -8.47
C ILE A 199 9.65 13.19 -8.69
N LEU A 200 10.72 12.38 -8.71
CA LEU A 200 12.09 12.84 -8.96
C LEU A 200 12.37 12.76 -10.47
N VAL A 201 12.72 13.88 -11.09
CA VAL A 201 12.91 13.98 -12.53
C VAL A 201 14.32 14.46 -12.85
N HIS A 202 15.01 13.78 -13.76
CA HIS A 202 16.34 14.21 -14.20
C HIS A 202 16.29 15.63 -14.77
N ALA A 203 17.32 16.43 -14.48
CA ALA A 203 17.37 17.86 -14.80
C ALA A 203 17.15 18.15 -16.29
N ASP A 204 17.65 17.30 -17.20
CA ASP A 204 17.61 17.51 -18.64
C ASP A 204 16.19 17.40 -19.20
N ILE A 205 15.34 16.59 -18.61
CA ILE A 205 13.96 16.36 -19.07
C ILE A 205 12.89 17.01 -18.17
N TYR A 206 13.33 17.66 -17.10
CA TYR A 206 12.45 18.22 -16.07
C TYR A 206 11.43 19.23 -16.63
N ALA A 207 11.88 20.15 -17.49
CA ALA A 207 11.01 21.20 -18.02
C ALA A 207 9.90 20.64 -18.93
N ASP A 208 10.21 19.66 -19.77
CA ASP A 208 9.26 19.03 -20.68
C ASP A 208 8.24 18.19 -19.90
N LEU A 209 8.71 17.31 -19.01
CA LEU A 209 7.83 16.50 -18.18
C LEU A 209 6.92 17.36 -17.31
N LYS A 210 7.46 18.39 -16.64
CA LYS A 210 6.68 19.33 -15.83
C LYS A 210 5.57 19.98 -16.64
N LYS A 211 5.87 20.46 -17.85
CA LYS A 211 4.88 21.09 -18.75
C LYS A 211 3.76 20.11 -19.10
N LYS A 212 4.09 18.89 -19.51
CA LYS A 212 3.11 17.86 -19.88
C LYS A 212 2.25 17.45 -18.70
N LEU A 213 2.88 17.19 -17.54
CA LEU A 213 2.17 16.80 -16.32
C LEU A 213 1.19 17.86 -15.85
N ILE A 214 1.60 19.15 -15.79
CA ILE A 214 0.72 20.26 -15.44
C ILE A 214 -0.45 20.38 -16.42
N ALA A 215 -0.18 20.31 -17.73
CA ALA A 215 -1.21 20.46 -18.75
C ALA A 215 -2.30 19.38 -18.66
N LYS A 216 -1.90 18.14 -18.31
CA LYS A 216 -2.83 17.03 -18.17
C LYS A 216 -3.53 17.04 -16.82
N LEU A 217 -2.81 17.34 -15.73
CA LEU A 217 -3.36 17.39 -14.38
C LEU A 217 -4.45 18.46 -14.22
N LYS A 218 -4.32 19.61 -14.88
CA LYS A 218 -5.36 20.64 -14.91
C LYS A 218 -6.71 20.20 -15.49
N LYS A 219 -6.73 19.09 -16.23
CA LYS A 219 -7.97 18.50 -16.78
C LYS A 219 -8.63 17.51 -15.82
N ILE A 220 -7.91 17.06 -14.81
CA ILE A 220 -8.42 16.11 -13.83
C ILE A 220 -9.25 16.87 -12.78
N LYS A 221 -10.49 16.47 -12.63
CA LYS A 221 -11.41 17.05 -11.65
C LYS A 221 -11.70 16.05 -10.54
N VAL A 222 -12.02 16.56 -9.38
CA VAL A 222 -12.71 15.78 -8.35
C VAL A 222 -14.17 15.68 -8.78
N ASP A 223 -14.71 14.46 -8.84
CA ASP A 223 -16.03 14.25 -9.42
C ASP A 223 -16.81 13.20 -8.61
N ASP A 224 -18.08 13.02 -8.95
CA ASP A 224 -18.96 12.03 -8.35
C ASP A 224 -18.32 10.63 -8.45
N PRO A 225 -18.07 9.96 -7.32
CA PRO A 225 -17.46 8.64 -7.31
C PRO A 225 -18.35 7.56 -7.94
N SER A 226 -19.62 7.79 -8.17
CA SER A 226 -20.53 6.86 -8.87
C SER A 226 -20.25 6.75 -10.36
N LEU A 227 -19.59 7.74 -10.95
CA LEU A 227 -19.23 7.74 -12.37
C LEU A 227 -18.03 6.82 -12.62
N ALA A 228 -18.08 6.03 -13.68
CA ALA A 228 -17.00 5.09 -14.05
C ALA A 228 -15.71 5.81 -14.47
N THR A 229 -15.82 7.05 -14.95
CA THR A 229 -14.69 7.88 -15.42
C THR A 229 -13.98 8.66 -14.33
N THR A 230 -14.54 8.71 -13.11
CA THR A 230 -13.94 9.45 -12.00
C THR A 230 -12.63 8.79 -11.56
N LEU A 231 -11.53 9.54 -11.64
CA LEU A 231 -10.22 9.15 -11.11
C LEU A 231 -10.08 9.58 -9.65
N VAL A 232 -10.43 10.84 -9.35
CA VAL A 232 -10.29 11.45 -8.03
C VAL A 232 -11.67 11.69 -7.45
N GLY A 233 -11.99 10.94 -6.41
CA GLY A 233 -13.20 11.11 -5.61
C GLY A 233 -12.92 11.83 -4.29
N PRO A 234 -13.87 11.85 -3.35
CA PRO A 234 -13.69 12.45 -2.05
C PRO A 234 -12.67 11.69 -1.18
N MET A 235 -12.04 12.40 -0.27
CA MET A 235 -11.29 11.79 0.83
C MET A 235 -12.25 11.11 1.82
N ILE A 236 -11.72 10.19 2.64
CA ILE A 236 -12.53 9.35 3.53
C ILE A 236 -13.28 10.16 4.60
N LYS A 237 -12.71 11.27 5.06
CA LYS A 237 -13.31 12.16 6.07
C LYS A 237 -12.70 13.56 6.03
N GLU A 238 -13.46 14.53 6.47
CA GLU A 238 -13.09 15.94 6.44
C GLU A 238 -11.83 16.25 7.28
N ALA A 239 -11.65 15.60 8.41
CA ALA A 239 -10.48 15.80 9.26
C ALA A 239 -9.15 15.49 8.53
N GLU A 240 -9.12 14.48 7.64
CA GLU A 240 -7.93 14.18 6.84
C GLU A 240 -7.71 15.20 5.72
N ALA A 241 -8.79 15.68 5.11
CA ALA A 241 -8.71 16.73 4.11
C ALA A 241 -8.19 18.05 4.71
N ILE A 242 -8.67 18.43 5.90
CA ILE A 242 -8.18 19.58 6.65
C ILE A 242 -6.71 19.40 7.08
N ARG A 243 -6.31 18.20 7.53
CA ARG A 243 -4.92 17.90 7.87
C ARG A 243 -4.00 18.12 6.65
N LEU A 244 -4.38 17.59 5.51
CA LEU A 244 -3.61 17.74 4.27
C LEU A 244 -3.52 19.21 3.84
N LYS A 245 -4.63 19.95 3.91
CA LYS A 245 -4.64 21.40 3.60
C LYS A 245 -3.67 22.17 4.49
N LYS A 246 -3.65 21.89 5.80
CA LYS A 246 -2.70 22.52 6.73
C LYS A 246 -1.25 22.24 6.37
N TRP A 247 -0.94 21.04 5.92
CA TRP A 247 0.43 20.68 5.50
C TRP A 247 0.83 21.43 4.22
N ILE A 248 -0.06 21.54 3.24
CA ILE A 248 0.17 22.29 2.00
C ILE A 248 0.35 23.78 2.29
N ASP A 249 -0.54 24.38 3.10
CA ASP A 249 -0.44 25.80 3.48
C ASP A 249 0.88 26.12 4.24
N LYS A 250 1.31 25.18 5.08
CA LYS A 250 2.60 25.28 5.77
C LYS A 250 3.77 25.22 4.78
N ALA A 251 3.70 24.34 3.79
CA ALA A 251 4.73 24.24 2.76
C ALA A 251 4.79 25.51 1.91
N GLU A 252 3.66 26.05 1.50
CA GLU A 252 3.58 27.29 0.72
C GLU A 252 4.20 28.48 1.50
N LYS A 253 3.86 28.63 2.79
CA LYS A 253 4.46 29.64 3.68
C LYS A 253 5.97 29.48 3.84
N LYS A 254 6.51 28.29 3.59
CA LYS A 254 7.94 27.96 3.64
C LYS A 254 8.62 28.00 2.28
N GLY A 255 7.94 28.49 1.24
CA GLY A 255 8.50 28.73 -0.10
C GLY A 255 8.19 27.65 -1.13
N ALA A 256 7.43 26.63 -0.81
CA ALA A 256 6.92 25.71 -1.80
C ALA A 256 5.97 26.43 -2.78
N LYS A 257 5.93 25.94 -4.02
CA LYS A 257 5.04 26.47 -5.06
C LYS A 257 3.95 25.46 -5.36
N ILE A 258 2.71 25.88 -5.31
CA ILE A 258 1.57 25.10 -5.82
C ILE A 258 1.53 25.29 -7.34
N LEU A 259 1.82 24.24 -8.10
CA LEU A 259 1.81 24.26 -9.56
C LEU A 259 0.39 24.02 -10.13
N VAL A 260 -0.39 23.18 -9.44
CA VAL A 260 -1.79 22.84 -9.77
C VAL A 260 -2.52 22.53 -8.46
N GLY A 261 -3.80 22.80 -8.38
CA GLY A 261 -4.69 22.42 -7.28
C GLY A 261 -4.50 23.26 -6.02
N GLY A 262 -4.56 22.62 -4.87
CA GLY A 262 -4.45 23.27 -3.55
C GLY A 262 -5.79 23.69 -2.96
N VAL A 263 -6.90 23.45 -3.65
CA VAL A 263 -8.24 23.83 -3.21
C VAL A 263 -8.92 22.67 -2.50
N LEU A 264 -9.56 22.97 -1.39
CA LEU A 264 -10.36 22.03 -0.60
C LEU A 264 -11.80 22.52 -0.53
N ASP A 265 -12.75 21.65 -0.89
CA ASP A 265 -14.19 21.84 -0.72
C ASP A 265 -14.79 20.65 0.04
N GLY A 266 -15.09 20.84 1.31
CA GLY A 266 -15.55 19.77 2.21
C GLY A 266 -14.54 18.62 2.29
N VAL A 267 -14.89 17.46 1.73
CA VAL A 267 -14.03 16.27 1.63
C VAL A 267 -13.38 16.11 0.25
N CYS A 268 -13.70 17.01 -0.68
CA CYS A 268 -13.17 17.01 -2.05
C CYS A 268 -11.91 17.86 -2.10
N PHE A 269 -10.76 17.18 -2.30
CA PHE A 269 -9.46 17.84 -2.41
C PHE A 269 -8.97 17.77 -3.85
N GLU A 270 -8.68 18.90 -4.46
CA GLU A 270 -8.15 18.93 -5.84
C GLU A 270 -6.79 18.23 -5.93
N PRO A 271 -6.52 17.50 -7.05
CA PRO A 271 -5.20 16.99 -7.34
C PRO A 271 -4.15 18.11 -7.27
N THR A 272 -3.21 17.96 -6.35
CA THR A 272 -2.25 19.04 -6.02
C THR A 272 -0.84 18.63 -6.37
N LEU A 273 -0.15 19.46 -7.15
CA LEU A 273 1.25 19.30 -7.50
C LEU A 273 2.06 20.42 -6.89
N LEU A 274 3.05 20.06 -6.07
CA LEU A 274 3.95 20.99 -5.38
C LEU A 274 5.35 20.95 -5.99
N GLU A 275 6.08 22.05 -5.87
CA GLU A 275 7.49 22.19 -6.22
C GLU A 275 8.24 22.96 -5.13
N ASN A 276 9.54 22.72 -4.98
CA ASN A 276 10.40 23.40 -4.01
C ASN A 276 9.94 23.19 -2.54
N VAL A 277 9.52 22.01 -2.19
CA VAL A 277 9.10 21.66 -0.82
C VAL A 277 10.33 21.40 0.04
N ASP A 278 10.43 22.05 1.21
CA ASP A 278 11.47 21.76 2.19
C ASP A 278 11.32 20.33 2.72
N SER A 279 12.39 19.54 2.62
CA SER A 279 12.43 18.14 3.03
C SER A 279 12.17 17.89 4.52
N LYS A 280 12.22 18.93 5.34
CA LYS A 280 11.92 18.86 6.78
C LYS A 280 10.43 18.91 7.10
N LEU A 281 9.59 19.27 6.15
CA LEU A 281 8.15 19.41 6.34
C LEU A 281 7.45 18.06 6.31
N GLU A 282 6.32 17.97 7.03
CA GLU A 282 5.49 16.77 7.12
C GLU A 282 5.02 16.30 5.73
N ILE A 283 4.61 17.23 4.87
CA ILE A 283 4.14 16.93 3.50
C ILE A 283 5.22 16.25 2.64
N TYR A 284 6.51 16.40 2.99
CA TYR A 284 7.63 15.76 2.29
C TYR A 284 7.99 14.41 2.90
N LYS A 285 8.14 14.34 4.24
CA LYS A 285 8.73 13.19 4.94
C LYS A 285 7.73 12.18 5.49
N ASP A 286 6.46 12.59 5.69
CA ASP A 286 5.41 11.74 6.22
C ASP A 286 4.43 11.33 5.10
N GLU A 287 3.62 10.32 5.35
CA GLU A 287 2.59 9.86 4.42
C GLU A 287 1.45 10.89 4.32
N ALA A 288 1.25 11.44 3.13
CA ALA A 288 0.18 12.41 2.87
C ALA A 288 -1.21 11.75 2.88
N PHE A 289 -1.32 10.55 2.34
CA PHE A 289 -2.57 9.79 2.17
C PHE A 289 -3.70 10.63 1.60
N GLY A 290 -3.40 11.38 0.55
CA GLY A 290 -4.28 12.32 -0.12
C GLY A 290 -3.75 12.70 -1.50
N PRO A 291 -4.52 13.44 -2.32
CA PRO A 291 -4.22 13.70 -3.72
C PRO A 291 -3.14 14.79 -3.91
N VAL A 292 -1.94 14.53 -3.40
CA VAL A 292 -0.80 15.46 -3.50
C VAL A 292 0.46 14.74 -3.93
N ALA A 293 1.21 15.37 -4.83
CA ALA A 293 2.55 14.94 -5.20
C ALA A 293 3.53 16.12 -5.21
N ILE A 294 4.81 15.81 -4.99
CA ILE A 294 5.92 16.76 -5.00
C ILE A 294 6.79 16.46 -6.20
N LEU A 295 7.04 17.47 -7.03
CA LEU A 295 7.92 17.39 -8.19
C LEU A 295 9.30 17.92 -7.82
N GLU A 296 10.31 17.07 -7.96
CA GLU A 296 11.69 17.36 -7.59
C GLU A 296 12.63 17.16 -8.78
N LYS A 297 13.71 17.94 -8.80
CA LYS A 297 14.76 17.82 -9.81
C LYS A 297 16.00 17.15 -9.20
N TYR A 298 16.58 16.20 -9.94
CA TYR A 298 17.89 15.64 -9.60
C TYR A 298 18.81 15.65 -10.83
N LYS A 299 20.12 15.43 -10.63
CA LYS A 299 21.11 15.38 -11.71
C LYS A 299 21.90 14.08 -11.74
N ASP A 300 22.19 13.55 -10.58
CA ASP A 300 22.98 12.33 -10.43
C ASP A 300 22.08 11.16 -10.00
N PHE A 301 22.20 10.02 -10.70
CA PHE A 301 21.33 8.87 -10.50
C PHE A 301 21.48 8.28 -9.10
N GLU A 302 22.71 8.10 -8.64
CA GLU A 302 23.00 7.51 -7.32
C GLU A 302 22.51 8.43 -6.19
N GLN A 303 22.68 9.75 -6.36
CA GLN A 303 22.13 10.74 -5.44
C GLN A 303 20.59 10.71 -5.42
N GLY A 304 19.94 10.50 -6.58
CA GLY A 304 18.49 10.31 -6.66
C GLY A 304 18.02 9.09 -5.84
N ILE A 305 18.69 7.96 -6.00
CA ILE A 305 18.45 6.74 -5.21
C ILE A 305 18.65 7.02 -3.71
N ALA A 306 19.76 7.69 -3.34
CA ALA A 306 20.01 8.06 -1.95
C ALA A 306 18.93 8.98 -1.37
N THR A 307 18.39 9.91 -2.19
CA THR A 307 17.29 10.79 -1.78
C THR A 307 15.99 10.00 -1.52
N ILE A 308 15.69 8.98 -2.32
CA ILE A 308 14.56 8.09 -2.08
C ILE A 308 14.73 7.35 -0.76
N ASN A 309 15.91 6.81 -0.51
CA ASN A 309 16.23 6.04 0.70
C ASN A 309 16.25 6.86 2.01
N GLN A 310 16.23 8.19 1.94
CA GLN A 310 16.08 9.05 3.14
C GLN A 310 14.67 8.97 3.76
N SER A 311 13.70 8.39 3.07
CA SER A 311 12.37 8.16 3.63
C SER A 311 12.44 7.13 4.76
N ARG A 312 11.69 7.36 5.84
CA ARG A 312 11.49 6.36 6.90
C ARG A 312 10.56 5.21 6.48
N PHE A 313 9.92 5.33 5.32
CA PHE A 313 9.08 4.32 4.71
C PHE A 313 9.87 3.59 3.62
N GLY A 314 9.51 2.34 3.37
CA GLY A 314 10.20 1.50 2.38
C GLY A 314 9.25 0.48 1.75
N LEU A 315 8.02 0.88 1.37
CA LEU A 315 7.07 -0.06 0.79
C LEU A 315 7.34 -0.29 -0.70
N GLN A 316 7.39 0.78 -1.50
CA GLN A 316 7.57 0.69 -2.95
C GLN A 316 8.23 1.94 -3.52
N ALA A 317 9.01 1.76 -4.59
CA ALA A 317 9.54 2.84 -5.43
C ALA A 317 9.50 2.46 -6.90
N GLY A 318 9.36 3.46 -7.79
CA GLY A 318 9.40 3.28 -9.24
C GLY A 318 10.64 3.92 -9.87
N VAL A 319 11.14 3.35 -10.96
CA VAL A 319 12.24 3.90 -11.75
C VAL A 319 11.95 3.75 -13.24
N TYR A 320 12.01 4.85 -13.95
CA TYR A 320 11.90 4.88 -15.42
C TYR A 320 13.26 5.16 -16.04
N THR A 321 13.81 4.19 -16.75
CA THR A 321 15.09 4.28 -17.50
C THR A 321 15.15 3.20 -18.56
N GLN A 322 15.89 3.45 -19.64
CA GLN A 322 16.18 2.44 -20.67
C GLN A 322 17.54 1.74 -20.42
N ASN A 323 18.28 2.16 -19.39
CA ASN A 323 19.60 1.64 -19.09
C ASN A 323 19.54 0.47 -18.10
N LEU A 324 19.88 -0.73 -18.57
CA LEU A 324 19.87 -1.94 -17.76
C LEU A 324 20.75 -1.84 -16.50
N ASN A 325 21.92 -1.20 -16.58
CA ASN A 325 22.78 -1.05 -15.42
C ASN A 325 22.15 -0.18 -14.35
N LYS A 326 21.41 0.88 -14.73
CA LYS A 326 20.65 1.71 -13.81
C LYS A 326 19.46 0.95 -13.20
N MET A 327 18.78 0.10 -13.97
CA MET A 327 17.71 -0.77 -13.46
C MET A 327 18.24 -1.70 -12.36
N LEU A 328 19.35 -2.40 -12.64
CA LEU A 328 19.99 -3.31 -11.68
C LEU A 328 20.52 -2.56 -10.46
N TYR A 329 21.16 -1.40 -10.66
CA TYR A 329 21.60 -0.56 -9.57
C TYR A 329 20.44 -0.12 -8.65
N ALA A 330 19.32 0.30 -9.23
CA ALA A 330 18.14 0.68 -8.46
C ALA A 330 17.58 -0.50 -7.66
N TRP A 331 17.52 -1.70 -8.25
CA TRP A 331 17.08 -2.91 -7.57
C TRP A 331 17.97 -3.26 -6.37
N ASP A 332 19.30 -3.17 -6.54
CA ASP A 332 20.25 -3.51 -5.48
C ASP A 332 20.33 -2.45 -4.36
N HIS A 333 20.02 -1.17 -4.66
CA HIS A 333 20.31 -0.07 -3.74
C HIS A 333 19.07 0.65 -3.20
N LEU A 334 17.86 0.42 -3.72
CA LEU A 334 16.63 0.95 -3.13
C LEU A 334 16.22 0.14 -1.90
N HIS A 335 16.05 0.81 -0.78
CA HIS A 335 15.63 0.21 0.48
C HIS A 335 14.09 0.12 0.57
N VAL A 336 13.48 -0.64 -0.33
CA VAL A 336 12.03 -0.81 -0.42
C VAL A 336 11.65 -2.28 -0.64
N GLY A 337 10.42 -2.63 -0.27
CA GLY A 337 9.89 -3.97 -0.49
C GLY A 337 9.61 -4.32 -1.96
N GLY A 338 9.34 -3.30 -2.79
CA GLY A 338 9.11 -3.48 -4.23
C GLY A 338 9.76 -2.38 -5.06
N VAL A 339 10.54 -2.76 -6.07
CA VAL A 339 11.09 -1.85 -7.08
C VAL A 339 10.37 -2.10 -8.40
N ILE A 340 9.71 -1.07 -8.92
CA ILE A 340 8.94 -1.14 -10.16
C ILE A 340 9.74 -0.44 -11.26
N ILE A 341 10.00 -1.16 -12.36
CA ILE A 341 10.77 -0.62 -13.48
C ILE A 341 9.85 -0.38 -14.68
N ASN A 342 9.80 0.87 -15.14
CA ASN A 342 9.07 1.31 -16.34
C ASN A 342 7.56 1.01 -16.33
N ASP A 343 6.95 1.00 -15.12
CA ASP A 343 5.50 0.77 -14.98
C ASP A 343 4.86 1.71 -13.92
#